data_c10c9db8acc4e5d98c31174bf1f5470e
#
_entry.id   c10c9db8acc4e5d98c31174bf1f5470e
#
_cell.length_a   1.000
_cell.length_b   1.000
_cell.length_c   1.000
_cell.angle_alpha   90.00
_cell.angle_beta   90.00
_cell.angle_gamma   90.00
#
_symmetry.space_group_name_H-M   'P 1'
#
loop_
_entity.id
_entity.type
_entity.pdbx_description
1 polymer ?
#
loop_
_entity_poly.entity_id
_entity_poly.type
_entity_poly.pdbx_seq_one_letter_code
_entity_poly.pdbx_strand_id
1 'polypeptide(L)'
;MQTNLLKPKSITVEPLGGHRAKVTLEPFERGYGHTLGNALRRVLLSSMVGYAPTEVTIAGVLHEYSTVDGVQEDVVHIMLNLKGVVFRLHNRDEVTLVLRKEGEGPVTAGDIQTPHDVEIINPDHVIAHLSQGGKLDMQIKVEKGRSYVPGTLRRYGDEPTKSIGRIVLDASFSPVSRVSYTVESARVEQRTDLDKLVMEIATNGAITPEEAIRSSAKILVEQLAVFAQLEGQIGDMFEPMPKTTTQFDPILLRPVDELELTVRSANCLKAENIYYIGDLIQRTETELLKTPNLGRKSLNEIKEVLASRGLTLGARLENWPPQGLDKR
;
A
#
# COMPACT_ATOMS: atom_id res chain seq x y z
N MET A 1 4.73 -41.49 2.31
CA MET A 1 4.52 -40.35 3.26
C MET A 1 4.51 -39.07 2.44
N GLN A 2 3.46 -38.27 2.52
CA GLN A 2 3.45 -36.97 1.85
C GLN A 2 4.42 -36.04 2.60
N THR A 3 5.51 -35.65 1.96
CA THR A 3 6.54 -34.72 2.49
C THR A 3 6.16 -33.26 2.32
N ASN A 4 5.13 -32.96 1.54
CA ASN A 4 4.68 -31.60 1.28
C ASN A 4 3.73 -31.13 2.38
N LEU A 5 4.02 -29.97 2.98
CA LEU A 5 3.14 -29.31 3.93
C LEU A 5 1.81 -28.90 3.26
N LEU A 6 0.71 -29.13 3.96
CA LEU A 6 -0.60 -28.68 3.51
C LEU A 6 -0.65 -27.15 3.54
N LYS A 7 -1.08 -26.57 2.44
CA LYS A 7 -1.36 -25.12 2.35
C LYS A 7 -2.87 -24.91 2.51
N PRO A 8 -3.31 -23.83 3.20
CA PRO A 8 -4.72 -23.50 3.30
C PRO A 8 -5.30 -23.30 1.90
N LYS A 9 -6.44 -23.95 1.65
CA LYS A 9 -7.12 -23.90 0.33
C LYS A 9 -8.15 -22.78 0.25
N SER A 10 -8.66 -22.36 1.39
CA SER A 10 -9.72 -21.36 1.47
C SER A 10 -9.47 -20.37 2.60
N ILE A 11 -9.83 -19.12 2.34
CA ILE A 11 -9.98 -18.08 3.33
C ILE A 11 -11.44 -17.65 3.30
N THR A 12 -12.11 -17.72 4.43
CA THR A 12 -13.49 -17.29 4.57
C THR A 12 -13.52 -16.04 5.44
N VAL A 13 -14.17 -14.99 4.96
CA VAL A 13 -14.34 -13.73 5.69
C VAL A 13 -15.82 -13.52 5.96
N GLU A 14 -16.19 -13.51 7.23
CA GLU A 14 -17.56 -13.28 7.71
C GLU A 14 -17.62 -11.89 8.35
N PRO A 15 -18.38 -10.94 7.80
CA PRO A 15 -18.54 -9.62 8.41
C PRO A 15 -19.39 -9.75 9.68
N LEU A 16 -18.90 -9.20 10.79
CA LEU A 16 -19.59 -9.16 12.09
C LEU A 16 -20.28 -7.80 12.34
N GLY A 17 -20.25 -6.89 11.35
CA GLY A 17 -20.77 -5.52 11.46
C GLY A 17 -19.82 -4.56 12.20
N GLY A 18 -20.00 -3.26 12.02
CA GLY A 18 -19.22 -2.21 12.71
C GLY A 18 -17.71 -2.31 12.49
N HIS A 19 -17.26 -2.46 11.24
CA HIS A 19 -15.84 -2.60 10.85
C HIS A 19 -15.11 -3.81 11.48
N ARG A 20 -15.87 -4.88 11.81
CA ARG A 20 -15.34 -6.13 12.34
C ARG A 20 -15.58 -7.27 11.38
N ALA A 21 -14.63 -8.19 11.32
CA ALA A 21 -14.79 -9.43 10.59
C ALA A 21 -14.14 -10.61 11.31
N LYS A 22 -14.72 -11.78 11.09
CA LYS A 22 -14.16 -13.07 11.47
C LYS A 22 -13.56 -13.69 10.21
N VAL A 23 -12.29 -14.05 10.31
CA VAL A 23 -11.54 -14.65 9.21
C VAL A 23 -11.12 -16.05 9.60
N THR A 24 -11.49 -17.00 8.77
CA THR A 24 -11.21 -18.43 8.98
C THR A 24 -10.28 -18.93 7.87
N LEU A 25 -9.19 -19.55 8.26
CA LEU A 25 -8.20 -20.16 7.37
C LEU A 25 -8.01 -21.63 7.76
N GLU A 26 -8.21 -22.51 6.80
CA GLU A 26 -8.04 -23.96 6.97
C GLU A 26 -7.75 -24.66 5.64
N PRO A 27 -7.10 -25.86 5.63
CA PRO A 27 -6.42 -26.50 6.77
C PRO A 27 -4.97 -26.06 6.87
N PHE A 28 -4.41 -26.12 8.08
CA PHE A 28 -2.98 -26.02 8.32
C PHE A 28 -2.44 -27.33 8.95
N GLU A 29 -1.16 -27.60 8.78
CA GLU A 29 -0.48 -28.62 9.59
C GLU A 29 -0.46 -28.19 11.06
N ARG A 30 -0.46 -29.17 11.95
CA ARG A 30 -0.49 -28.97 13.40
C ARG A 30 0.60 -28.00 13.87
N GLY A 31 0.21 -26.98 14.62
CA GLY A 31 1.08 -25.94 15.18
C GLY A 31 1.19 -24.67 14.30
N TYR A 32 0.94 -24.78 12.99
CA TYR A 32 1.01 -23.59 12.10
C TYR A 32 -0.09 -22.57 12.38
N GLY A 33 -1.25 -22.99 12.87
CA GLY A 33 -2.31 -22.08 13.29
C GLY A 33 -1.82 -21.09 14.34
N HIS A 34 -1.13 -21.56 15.38
CA HIS A 34 -0.56 -20.67 16.40
C HIS A 34 0.58 -19.81 15.88
N THR A 35 1.48 -20.36 15.08
CA THR A 35 2.63 -19.63 14.52
C THR A 35 2.15 -18.47 13.65
N LEU A 36 1.27 -18.73 12.71
CA LEU A 36 0.77 -17.71 11.78
C LEU A 36 -0.22 -16.76 12.46
N GLY A 37 -1.09 -17.27 13.33
CA GLY A 37 -2.04 -16.45 14.08
C GLY A 37 -1.34 -15.42 14.96
N ASN A 38 -0.29 -15.81 15.69
CA ASN A 38 0.50 -14.88 16.50
C ASN A 38 1.28 -13.89 15.64
N ALA A 39 1.93 -14.35 14.57
CA ALA A 39 2.69 -13.48 13.66
C ALA A 39 1.78 -12.42 13.01
N LEU A 40 0.65 -12.84 12.43
CA LEU A 40 -0.33 -11.93 11.82
C LEU A 40 -0.91 -10.95 12.85
N ARG A 41 -1.29 -11.44 14.05
CA ARG A 41 -1.79 -10.57 15.11
C ARG A 41 -0.79 -9.47 15.47
N ARG A 42 0.48 -9.82 15.63
CA ARG A 42 1.53 -8.85 15.95
C ARG A 42 1.71 -7.81 14.86
N VAL A 43 1.78 -8.23 13.60
CA VAL A 43 1.93 -7.31 12.47
C VAL A 43 0.71 -6.42 12.30
N LEU A 44 -0.51 -6.96 12.43
CA LEU A 44 -1.75 -6.20 12.38
C LEU A 44 -1.80 -5.08 13.43
N LEU A 45 -1.32 -5.31 14.64
CA LEU A 45 -1.35 -4.32 15.72
C LEU A 45 -0.19 -3.31 15.66
N SER A 46 0.98 -3.70 15.14
CA SER A 46 2.20 -2.89 15.23
C SER A 46 2.68 -2.27 13.93
N SER A 47 2.34 -2.85 12.77
CA SER A 47 3.04 -2.52 11.53
C SER A 47 2.14 -1.91 10.46
N MET A 48 0.84 -1.81 10.72
CA MET A 48 -0.11 -1.24 9.78
C MET A 48 0.09 0.27 9.67
N VAL A 49 0.01 0.77 8.45
CA VAL A 49 0.06 2.20 8.14
C VAL A 49 -1.31 2.82 8.38
N GLY A 50 -1.33 3.99 9.00
CA GLY A 50 -2.52 4.79 9.17
C GLY A 50 -2.20 6.27 9.26
N TYR A 51 -3.21 7.05 9.59
CA TYR A 51 -3.13 8.51 9.67
C TYR A 51 -3.63 8.98 11.03
N ALA A 52 -2.96 9.97 11.60
CA ALA A 52 -3.34 10.52 12.90
C ALA A 52 -3.00 12.01 13.00
N PRO A 53 -3.75 12.79 13.80
CA PRO A 53 -3.38 14.16 14.11
C PRO A 53 -2.11 14.15 14.98
N THR A 54 -1.13 14.95 14.60
CA THR A 54 0.18 15.01 15.24
C THR A 54 0.48 16.32 15.91
N GLU A 55 -0.09 17.39 15.37
CA GLU A 55 0.07 18.75 15.86
C GLU A 55 -1.20 19.54 15.69
N VAL A 56 -1.43 20.45 16.63
CA VAL A 56 -2.56 21.38 16.58
C VAL A 56 -2.10 22.76 16.99
N THR A 57 -2.63 23.75 16.32
CA THR A 57 -2.54 25.16 16.70
C THR A 57 -3.95 25.71 16.86
N ILE A 58 -4.28 26.27 18.01
CA ILE A 58 -5.58 26.88 18.30
C ILE A 58 -5.38 28.38 18.46
N ALA A 59 -6.24 29.18 17.83
CA ALA A 59 -6.17 30.63 17.94
C ALA A 59 -6.33 31.09 19.40
N GLY A 60 -5.38 31.92 19.87
CA GLY A 60 -5.37 32.42 21.24
C GLY A 60 -4.82 31.46 22.31
N VAL A 61 -4.38 30.24 21.93
CA VAL A 61 -3.84 29.23 22.84
C VAL A 61 -2.34 29.11 22.68
N LEU A 62 -1.60 29.15 23.79
CA LEU A 62 -0.13 29.05 23.78
C LEU A 62 0.39 27.69 24.27
N HIS A 63 -0.40 26.98 25.07
CA HIS A 63 -0.03 25.67 25.65
C HIS A 63 -1.27 24.81 25.95
N GLU A 64 -1.08 23.53 26.14
CA GLU A 64 -2.13 22.52 26.32
C GLU A 64 -2.96 22.70 27.60
N TYR A 65 -2.46 23.39 28.62
CA TYR A 65 -3.13 23.60 29.92
C TYR A 65 -3.94 24.90 29.99
N SER A 66 -4.48 25.34 28.87
CA SER A 66 -5.32 26.53 28.75
C SER A 66 -6.76 26.19 28.45
N THR A 67 -7.61 27.19 28.57
CA THR A 67 -9.02 27.13 28.17
C THR A 67 -9.24 28.07 26.97
N VAL A 68 -10.29 27.81 26.20
CA VAL A 68 -10.72 28.67 25.10
C VAL A 68 -12.04 29.35 25.49
N ASP A 69 -12.11 30.66 25.41
CA ASP A 69 -13.32 31.40 25.75
C ASP A 69 -14.51 30.95 24.91
N GLY A 70 -15.63 30.62 25.56
CA GLY A 70 -16.83 30.14 24.90
C GLY A 70 -16.79 28.67 24.47
N VAL A 71 -15.77 27.89 24.83
CA VAL A 71 -15.71 26.44 24.66
C VAL A 71 -15.85 25.77 26.02
N GLN A 72 -16.66 24.71 26.11
CA GLN A 72 -16.92 24.02 27.38
C GLN A 72 -15.74 23.14 27.81
N GLU A 73 -15.06 22.52 26.88
CA GLU A 73 -13.90 21.66 27.11
C GLU A 73 -12.62 22.51 27.21
N ASP A 74 -11.70 22.08 28.07
CA ASP A 74 -10.34 22.59 28.07
C ASP A 74 -9.54 22.05 26.82
N VAL A 75 -8.39 22.62 26.57
CA VAL A 75 -7.55 22.26 25.43
C VAL A 75 -7.12 20.79 25.49
N VAL A 76 -6.85 20.24 26.69
CA VAL A 76 -6.47 18.83 26.84
C VAL A 76 -7.61 17.92 26.41
N HIS A 77 -8.85 18.22 26.80
CA HIS A 77 -10.03 17.44 26.39
C HIS A 77 -10.29 17.56 24.88
N ILE A 78 -10.15 18.76 24.29
CA ILE A 78 -10.22 18.95 22.85
C ILE A 78 -9.20 18.04 22.12
N MET A 79 -7.95 18.01 22.62
CA MET A 79 -6.90 17.16 22.08
C MET A 79 -7.24 15.66 22.17
N LEU A 80 -7.77 15.22 23.34
CA LEU A 80 -8.18 13.82 23.53
C LEU A 80 -9.33 13.43 22.58
N ASN A 81 -10.31 14.32 22.42
CA ASN A 81 -11.41 14.10 21.48
C ASN A 81 -10.92 14.05 20.03
N LEU A 82 -10.00 14.94 19.64
CA LEU A 82 -9.42 14.98 18.32
C LEU A 82 -8.68 13.68 17.96
N LYS A 83 -8.04 13.01 18.94
CA LYS A 83 -7.41 11.69 18.73
C LYS A 83 -8.42 10.61 18.36
N GLY A 84 -9.71 10.80 18.62
CA GLY A 84 -10.79 9.90 18.19
C GLY A 84 -11.23 10.09 16.75
N VAL A 85 -10.81 11.16 16.07
CA VAL A 85 -11.14 11.39 14.65
C VAL A 85 -10.31 10.49 13.77
N VAL A 86 -10.98 9.80 12.86
CA VAL A 86 -10.36 8.83 11.93
C VAL A 86 -10.21 9.46 10.56
N PHE A 87 -8.96 9.63 10.15
CA PHE A 87 -8.60 10.21 8.85
C PHE A 87 -8.17 9.14 7.87
N ARG A 88 -8.47 9.36 6.59
CA ARG A 88 -7.93 8.64 5.45
C ARG A 88 -7.40 9.64 4.43
N LEU A 89 -6.12 9.55 4.08
CA LEU A 89 -5.50 10.39 3.06
C LEU A 89 -5.21 9.55 1.81
N HIS A 90 -5.44 10.14 0.65
CA HIS A 90 -5.16 9.54 -0.65
C HIS A 90 -3.95 10.24 -1.26
N ASN A 91 -2.88 9.45 -1.56
CA ASN A 91 -1.66 9.92 -2.23
C ASN A 91 -0.89 11.06 -1.55
N ARG A 92 -1.08 11.23 -0.23
CA ARG A 92 -0.33 12.20 0.59
C ARG A 92 0.19 11.56 1.85
N ASP A 93 1.34 12.03 2.31
CA ASP A 93 1.92 11.60 3.59
C ASP A 93 1.60 12.55 4.74
N GLU A 94 1.30 13.81 4.44
CA GLU A 94 0.88 14.81 5.42
C GLU A 94 -0.09 15.84 4.83
N VAL A 95 -0.89 16.46 5.70
CA VAL A 95 -1.81 17.55 5.36
C VAL A 95 -2.09 18.41 6.59
N THR A 96 -2.25 19.72 6.38
CA THR A 96 -2.77 20.63 7.42
C THR A 96 -4.22 20.97 7.10
N LEU A 97 -5.11 20.65 8.02
CA LEU A 97 -6.55 20.88 7.92
C LEU A 97 -6.95 22.07 8.81
N VAL A 98 -8.03 22.74 8.45
CA VAL A 98 -8.57 23.88 9.21
C VAL A 98 -9.96 23.54 9.70
N LEU A 99 -10.23 23.82 10.99
CA LEU A 99 -11.55 23.75 11.57
C LEU A 99 -11.90 25.16 12.06
N ARG A 100 -13.02 25.68 11.56
CA ARG A 100 -13.58 26.98 12.00
C ARG A 100 -15.06 26.82 12.24
N LYS A 101 -15.49 27.09 13.46
CA LYS A 101 -16.90 27.07 13.82
C LYS A 101 -17.20 28.19 14.81
N GLU A 102 -18.32 28.84 14.60
CA GLU A 102 -18.86 29.91 15.45
C GLU A 102 -20.32 29.61 15.78
N GLY A 103 -20.77 30.02 16.95
CA GLY A 103 -22.14 29.81 17.41
C GLY A 103 -22.28 28.63 18.35
N GLU A 104 -23.40 28.59 19.07
CA GLU A 104 -23.70 27.56 20.09
C GLU A 104 -23.91 26.18 19.46
N GLY A 105 -23.37 25.16 20.06
CA GLY A 105 -23.57 23.77 19.70
C GLY A 105 -22.31 22.90 19.63
N PRO A 106 -22.45 21.63 19.25
CA PRO A 106 -21.32 20.70 19.14
C PRO A 106 -20.46 21.02 17.92
N VAL A 107 -19.16 20.95 18.10
CA VAL A 107 -18.17 20.95 17.03
C VAL A 107 -17.84 19.50 16.72
N THR A 108 -18.10 19.07 15.49
CA THR A 108 -17.88 17.68 15.07
C THR A 108 -16.71 17.56 14.10
N ALA A 109 -16.25 16.34 13.89
CA ALA A 109 -15.21 16.06 12.89
C ALA A 109 -15.63 16.48 11.48
N GLY A 110 -16.93 16.45 11.17
CA GLY A 110 -17.48 16.93 9.90
C GLY A 110 -17.34 18.43 9.65
N ASP A 111 -17.07 19.23 10.70
CA ASP A 111 -16.82 20.67 10.57
C ASP A 111 -15.38 20.97 10.11
N ILE A 112 -14.51 19.97 10.05
CA ILE A 112 -13.14 20.14 9.55
C ILE A 112 -13.19 20.31 8.01
N GLN A 113 -12.55 21.34 7.51
CA GLN A 113 -12.45 21.60 6.08
C GLN A 113 -11.46 20.63 5.46
N THR A 114 -11.96 19.70 4.64
CA THR A 114 -11.15 18.68 3.98
C THR A 114 -11.01 18.95 2.49
N PRO A 115 -9.79 18.87 1.92
CA PRO A 115 -9.59 18.82 0.47
C PRO A 115 -10.08 17.46 -0.08
N HIS A 116 -10.19 17.34 -1.40
CA HIS A 116 -10.75 16.15 -2.07
C HIS A 116 -10.00 14.84 -1.81
N ASP A 117 -8.76 14.93 -1.41
CA ASP A 117 -7.85 13.82 -1.12
C ASP A 117 -7.80 13.44 0.37
N VAL A 118 -8.68 14.01 1.19
CA VAL A 118 -8.81 13.70 2.62
C VAL A 118 -10.27 13.35 2.94
N GLU A 119 -10.45 12.19 3.56
CA GLU A 119 -11.74 11.70 4.01
C GLU A 119 -11.74 11.52 5.53
N ILE A 120 -12.84 11.93 6.17
CA ILE A 120 -13.11 11.68 7.59
C ILE A 120 -14.14 10.56 7.68
N ILE A 121 -13.76 9.47 8.34
CA ILE A 121 -14.57 8.25 8.41
C ILE A 121 -15.71 8.38 9.43
N ASN A 122 -15.50 9.15 10.49
CA ASN A 122 -16.47 9.36 11.58
C ASN A 122 -16.84 10.85 11.74
N PRO A 123 -17.55 11.45 10.77
CA PRO A 123 -17.86 12.89 10.77
C PRO A 123 -18.69 13.35 11.95
N ASP A 124 -19.48 12.47 12.57
CA ASP A 124 -20.34 12.77 13.72
C ASP A 124 -19.59 12.80 15.06
N HIS A 125 -18.27 12.48 15.05
CA HIS A 125 -17.47 12.48 16.27
C HIS A 125 -17.31 13.89 16.82
N VAL A 126 -17.73 14.10 18.07
CA VAL A 126 -17.71 15.41 18.72
C VAL A 126 -16.30 15.72 19.23
N ILE A 127 -15.79 16.90 18.87
CA ILE A 127 -14.48 17.42 19.30
C ILE A 127 -14.62 18.36 20.47
N ALA A 128 -15.60 19.25 20.45
CA ALA A 128 -15.87 20.24 21.51
C ALA A 128 -17.33 20.73 21.46
N HIS A 129 -17.75 21.45 22.50
CA HIS A 129 -19.04 22.13 22.54
C HIS A 129 -18.84 23.65 22.72
N LEU A 130 -19.48 24.41 21.84
CA LEU A 130 -19.47 25.88 21.94
C LEU A 130 -20.67 26.38 22.73
N SER A 131 -20.40 27.33 23.62
CA SER A 131 -21.43 28.11 24.32
C SER A 131 -21.91 29.27 23.45
N GLN A 132 -22.92 29.99 23.90
CA GLN A 132 -23.45 31.14 23.16
C GLN A 132 -22.34 32.20 22.91
N GLY A 133 -22.12 32.54 21.63
CA GLY A 133 -21.03 33.42 21.21
C GLY A 133 -19.65 32.77 21.16
N GLY A 134 -19.54 31.48 21.46
CA GLY A 134 -18.29 30.74 21.40
C GLY A 134 -17.77 30.61 19.94
N LYS A 135 -16.45 30.52 19.84
CA LYS A 135 -15.74 30.39 18.56
C LYS A 135 -14.53 29.47 18.75
N LEU A 136 -14.34 28.56 17.79
CA LEU A 136 -13.17 27.70 17.73
C LEU A 136 -12.53 27.80 16.35
N ASP A 137 -11.26 28.23 16.30
CA ASP A 137 -10.43 28.28 15.08
C ASP A 137 -9.15 27.49 15.38
N MET A 138 -8.96 26.38 14.66
CA MET A 138 -7.81 25.51 14.86
C MET A 138 -7.25 24.99 13.53
N GLN A 139 -5.95 24.77 13.52
CA GLN A 139 -5.23 24.08 12.46
C GLN A 139 -4.75 22.74 13.00
N ILE A 140 -4.98 21.69 12.21
CA ILE A 140 -4.69 20.29 12.58
C ILE A 140 -3.74 19.72 11.55
N LYS A 141 -2.54 19.35 11.96
CA LYS A 141 -1.60 18.61 11.11
C LYS A 141 -1.88 17.12 11.26
N VAL A 142 -2.19 16.46 10.16
CA VAL A 142 -2.40 15.01 10.07
C VAL A 142 -1.25 14.42 9.27
N GLU A 143 -0.63 13.37 9.81
CA GLU A 143 0.50 12.70 9.19
C GLU A 143 0.24 11.20 9.06
N LYS A 144 0.97 10.58 8.15
CA LYS A 144 1.05 9.14 7.95
C LYS A 144 2.11 8.54 8.85
N GLY A 145 1.79 7.42 9.47
CA GLY A 145 2.74 6.73 10.33
C GLY A 145 2.35 5.29 10.62
N ARG A 146 3.04 4.69 11.58
CA ARG A 146 2.80 3.32 12.05
C ARG A 146 2.83 3.28 13.56
N SER A 147 2.02 2.39 14.15
CA SER A 147 2.01 2.16 15.60
C SER A 147 1.66 3.43 16.40
N TYR A 148 2.16 3.52 17.60
CA TYR A 148 2.02 4.67 18.49
C TYR A 148 3.33 5.44 18.59
N VAL A 149 3.27 6.75 18.40
CA VAL A 149 4.42 7.64 18.50
C VAL A 149 4.13 8.72 19.55
N PRO A 150 4.83 8.72 20.68
CA PRO A 150 4.63 9.73 21.71
C PRO A 150 5.07 11.12 21.23
N GLY A 151 4.30 12.15 21.60
CA GLY A 151 4.59 13.54 21.24
C GLY A 151 5.93 14.05 21.76
N THR A 152 6.42 13.48 22.85
CA THR A 152 7.74 13.83 23.43
C THR A 152 8.89 13.58 22.45
N LEU A 153 8.84 12.52 21.64
CA LEU A 153 9.84 12.23 20.62
C LEU A 153 9.86 13.30 19.51
N ARG A 154 8.72 13.94 19.25
CA ARG A 154 8.58 15.00 18.25
C ARG A 154 8.95 16.38 18.77
N ARG A 155 8.80 16.60 20.10
CA ARG A 155 9.20 17.87 20.74
C ARG A 155 10.70 18.13 20.69
N TYR A 156 11.50 17.07 20.61
CA TYR A 156 12.96 17.12 20.60
C TYR A 156 13.57 16.95 19.19
N GLY A 157 12.76 16.83 18.14
CA GLY A 157 13.25 16.77 16.76
C GLY A 157 13.86 18.10 16.28
N ASP A 158 14.73 18.02 15.29
CA ASP A 158 15.67 19.03 14.81
C ASP A 158 15.12 20.33 14.20
N GLU A 159 13.88 20.75 14.50
CA GLU A 159 13.39 22.05 14.02
C GLU A 159 13.81 23.17 14.98
N PRO A 160 14.72 24.07 14.57
CA PRO A 160 15.22 25.16 15.42
C PRO A 160 14.19 26.27 15.69
N THR A 161 13.04 26.25 15.03
CA THR A 161 11.97 27.25 15.17
C THR A 161 10.69 26.61 15.69
N LYS A 162 10.57 26.49 17.02
CA LYS A 162 9.28 26.20 17.66
C LYS A 162 8.35 27.39 17.43
N SER A 163 7.35 27.26 16.57
CA SER A 163 6.28 28.26 16.49
C SER A 163 5.53 28.29 17.82
N ILE A 164 5.35 29.48 18.37
CA ILE A 164 4.60 29.71 19.61
C ILE A 164 3.15 29.25 19.38
N GLY A 165 2.58 28.50 20.34
CA GLY A 165 1.20 27.98 20.24
C GLY A 165 1.04 26.65 19.51
N ARG A 166 2.15 26.01 19.06
CA ARG A 166 2.11 24.65 18.50
C ARG A 166 2.02 23.62 19.63
N ILE A 167 0.96 22.86 19.63
CA ILE A 167 0.70 21.78 20.60
C ILE A 167 0.93 20.43 19.88
N VAL A 168 1.83 19.64 20.44
CA VAL A 168 2.17 18.32 19.87
C VAL A 168 1.38 17.22 20.53
N LEU A 169 0.72 16.37 19.74
CA LEU A 169 -0.06 15.23 20.21
C LEU A 169 0.72 13.93 20.12
N ASP A 170 0.40 13.02 21.04
CA ASP A 170 0.73 11.61 20.85
C ASP A 170 -0.13 11.05 19.70
N ALA A 171 0.50 10.46 18.73
CA ALA A 171 -0.17 9.94 17.56
C ALA A 171 -0.33 8.43 17.61
N SER A 172 -1.57 7.94 17.49
CA SER A 172 -1.88 6.53 17.30
C SER A 172 -2.28 6.29 15.86
N PHE A 173 -1.36 5.77 15.08
CA PHE A 173 -1.54 5.57 13.64
C PHE A 173 -2.24 4.26 13.28
N SER A 174 -2.27 3.27 14.20
CA SER A 174 -2.82 1.96 13.89
C SER A 174 -4.30 2.02 13.50
N PRO A 175 -4.66 1.60 12.26
CA PRO A 175 -6.06 1.51 11.87
C PRO A 175 -6.75 0.27 12.43
N VAL A 176 -5.99 -0.66 13.04
CA VAL A 176 -6.50 -1.88 13.65
C VAL A 176 -6.59 -1.68 15.16
N SER A 177 -7.82 -1.76 15.68
CA SER A 177 -8.10 -1.52 17.10
C SER A 177 -8.00 -2.79 17.96
N ARG A 178 -8.40 -3.94 17.39
CA ARG A 178 -8.41 -5.23 18.12
C ARG A 178 -8.16 -6.39 17.18
N VAL A 179 -7.34 -7.32 17.64
CA VAL A 179 -7.14 -8.63 16.98
C VAL A 179 -7.14 -9.72 18.05
N SER A 180 -7.99 -10.71 17.90
CA SER A 180 -7.96 -11.96 18.65
C SER A 180 -7.87 -13.14 17.68
N TYR A 181 -7.27 -14.23 18.10
CA TYR A 181 -7.27 -15.47 17.32
C TYR A 181 -7.43 -16.68 18.21
N THR A 182 -8.05 -17.71 17.65
CA THR A 182 -8.19 -19.05 18.22
C THR A 182 -7.77 -20.09 17.19
N VAL A 183 -7.26 -21.20 17.67
CA VAL A 183 -6.91 -22.34 16.82
C VAL A 183 -7.83 -23.51 17.21
N GLU A 184 -8.58 -23.99 16.24
CA GLU A 184 -9.52 -25.10 16.34
C GLU A 184 -8.95 -26.29 15.56
N SER A 185 -9.45 -27.50 15.85
CA SER A 185 -9.11 -28.69 15.07
C SER A 185 -9.86 -28.67 13.73
N ALA A 186 -9.13 -28.91 12.65
CA ALA A 186 -9.71 -29.09 11.31
C ALA A 186 -9.65 -30.58 10.93
N ARG A 187 -10.65 -31.00 10.13
CA ARG A 187 -10.68 -32.35 9.56
C ARG A 187 -10.67 -32.27 8.06
N VAL A 188 -9.72 -32.96 7.46
CA VAL A 188 -9.68 -33.16 6.01
C VAL A 188 -9.60 -34.66 5.75
N GLU A 189 -10.68 -35.21 5.18
CA GLU A 189 -10.82 -36.65 4.96
C GLU A 189 -10.62 -37.47 6.21
N GLN A 190 -9.53 -38.25 6.30
CA GLN A 190 -9.18 -39.07 7.45
C GLN A 190 -8.24 -38.38 8.44
N ARG A 191 -7.70 -37.21 8.12
CA ARG A 191 -6.83 -36.47 9.03
C ARG A 191 -7.66 -35.55 9.91
N THR A 192 -7.50 -35.71 11.22
CA THR A 192 -8.17 -34.91 12.26
C THR A 192 -7.19 -34.08 13.09
N ASP A 193 -5.90 -34.15 12.73
CA ASP A 193 -4.78 -33.53 13.45
C ASP A 193 -4.37 -32.18 12.86
N LEU A 194 -5.24 -31.57 12.07
CA LEU A 194 -4.97 -30.32 11.38
C LEU A 194 -5.49 -29.12 12.19
N ASP A 195 -4.89 -27.96 11.95
CA ASP A 195 -5.28 -26.71 12.57
C ASP A 195 -6.23 -25.90 11.64
N LYS A 196 -7.22 -25.27 12.26
CA LYS A 196 -8.07 -24.21 11.69
C LYS A 196 -7.81 -22.94 12.48
N LEU A 197 -7.33 -21.91 11.80
CA LEU A 197 -7.08 -20.60 12.38
C LEU A 197 -8.32 -19.73 12.21
N VAL A 198 -8.86 -19.24 13.31
CA VAL A 198 -9.98 -18.30 13.36
C VAL A 198 -9.46 -16.99 13.95
N MET A 199 -9.59 -15.89 13.22
CA MET A 199 -9.17 -14.56 13.66
C MET A 199 -10.35 -13.61 13.66
N GLU A 200 -10.51 -12.82 14.72
CA GLU A 200 -11.45 -11.71 14.77
C GLU A 200 -10.65 -10.40 14.74
N ILE A 201 -10.99 -9.54 13.80
CA ILE A 201 -10.30 -8.29 13.54
C ILE A 201 -11.32 -7.16 13.59
N ALA A 202 -11.00 -6.13 14.37
CA ALA A 202 -11.72 -4.87 14.39
C ALA A 202 -10.82 -3.74 13.92
N THR A 203 -11.32 -2.92 12.99
CA THR A 203 -10.65 -1.73 12.48
C THR A 203 -11.40 -0.48 12.90
N ASN A 204 -10.77 0.68 12.70
CA ASN A 204 -11.42 1.98 12.92
C ASN A 204 -12.24 2.47 11.70
N GLY A 205 -12.33 1.67 10.62
CA GLY A 205 -13.02 2.03 9.38
C GLY A 205 -12.13 2.66 8.30
N ALA A 206 -10.92 3.10 8.64
CA ALA A 206 -9.99 3.63 7.64
C ALA A 206 -9.53 2.57 6.63
N ILE A 207 -9.48 1.31 7.06
CA ILE A 207 -9.23 0.14 6.21
C ILE A 207 -10.24 -0.96 6.52
N THR A 208 -10.51 -1.81 5.54
CA THR A 208 -11.33 -3.00 5.78
C THR A 208 -10.50 -4.09 6.47
N PRO A 209 -11.13 -5.01 7.25
CA PRO A 209 -10.43 -6.15 7.85
C PRO A 209 -9.71 -7.02 6.81
N GLU A 210 -10.27 -7.16 5.60
CA GLU A 210 -9.67 -7.91 4.50
C GLU A 210 -8.38 -7.25 3.98
N GLU A 211 -8.40 -5.94 3.78
CA GLU A 211 -7.22 -5.15 3.41
C GLU A 211 -6.15 -5.22 4.48
N ALA A 212 -6.55 -5.18 5.76
CA ALA A 212 -5.63 -5.29 6.88
C ALA A 212 -4.88 -6.64 6.86
N ILE A 213 -5.60 -7.76 6.69
CA ILE A 213 -4.98 -9.09 6.59
C ILE A 213 -4.05 -9.18 5.39
N ARG A 214 -4.52 -8.74 4.22
CA ARG A 214 -3.71 -8.77 3.00
C ARG A 214 -2.41 -7.99 3.16
N SER A 215 -2.49 -6.79 3.73
CA SER A 215 -1.33 -5.94 3.98
C SER A 215 -0.39 -6.55 5.02
N SER A 216 -0.92 -7.14 6.10
CA SER A 216 -0.11 -7.80 7.13
C SER A 216 0.61 -9.04 6.59
N ALA A 217 -0.07 -9.83 5.76
CA ALA A 217 0.53 -10.99 5.11
C ALA A 217 1.65 -10.57 4.13
N LYS A 218 1.44 -9.50 3.37
CA LYS A 218 2.46 -8.93 2.47
C LYS A 218 3.70 -8.49 3.24
N ILE A 219 3.54 -7.78 4.36
CA ILE A 219 4.66 -7.37 5.23
C ILE A 219 5.44 -8.60 5.71
N LEU A 220 4.75 -9.66 6.16
CA LEU A 220 5.41 -10.88 6.61
C LEU A 220 6.21 -11.56 5.49
N VAL A 221 5.63 -11.67 4.29
CA VAL A 221 6.32 -12.23 3.12
C VAL A 221 7.56 -11.43 2.78
N GLU A 222 7.48 -10.10 2.75
CA GLU A 222 8.61 -9.21 2.46
C GLU A 222 9.73 -9.36 3.51
N GLN A 223 9.38 -9.44 4.80
CA GLN A 223 10.37 -9.60 5.87
C GLN A 223 11.02 -10.99 5.87
N LEU A 224 10.25 -12.04 5.56
CA LEU A 224 10.76 -13.40 5.50
C LEU A 224 11.57 -13.68 4.22
N ALA A 225 11.34 -12.93 3.15
CA ALA A 225 12.08 -13.09 1.89
C ALA A 225 13.60 -12.92 2.07
N VAL A 226 14.03 -12.05 2.99
CA VAL A 226 15.46 -11.86 3.31
C VAL A 226 16.07 -13.15 3.84
N PHE A 227 15.36 -13.91 4.68
CA PHE A 227 15.83 -15.18 5.22
C PHE A 227 15.86 -16.29 4.16
N ALA A 228 14.92 -16.25 3.20
CA ALA A 228 14.90 -17.19 2.08
C ALA A 228 16.02 -16.95 1.07
N GLN A 229 16.58 -15.73 1.03
CA GLN A 229 17.67 -15.32 0.14
C GLN A 229 19.05 -15.36 0.80
N LEU A 230 19.18 -15.92 2.01
CA LEU A 230 20.47 -16.13 2.63
C LEU A 230 21.37 -16.93 1.69
N GLU A 231 22.44 -16.31 1.19
CA GLU A 231 23.44 -16.91 0.30
C GLU A 231 24.14 -18.07 1.01
N GLY A 232 23.83 -19.25 0.63
CA GLY A 232 24.38 -20.49 1.17
C GLY A 232 23.42 -21.67 0.93
N GLN A 233 23.29 -22.11 -0.30
CA GLN A 233 22.68 -23.39 -0.66
C GLN A 233 21.24 -23.64 -0.16
N ILE A 234 20.29 -22.84 -0.62
CA ILE A 234 18.91 -23.27 -0.74
C ILE A 234 18.49 -23.06 -2.19
N GLY A 235 19.07 -23.93 -3.05
CA GLY A 235 18.50 -24.18 -4.36
C GLY A 235 17.13 -24.85 -4.17
N ASP A 236 16.17 -24.41 -4.96
CA ASP A 236 15.00 -25.18 -5.41
C ASP A 236 13.85 -25.53 -4.47
N MET A 237 13.64 -24.82 -3.35
CA MET A 237 12.44 -25.09 -2.53
C MET A 237 11.32 -24.05 -2.63
N PHE A 238 11.52 -22.95 -3.29
CA PHE A 238 10.44 -22.00 -3.59
C PHE A 238 10.31 -21.85 -5.10
N GLU A 239 9.27 -22.40 -5.68
CA GLU A 239 8.81 -21.88 -6.95
C GLU A 239 8.63 -20.36 -6.75
N PRO A 240 9.30 -19.53 -7.56
CA PRO A 240 9.11 -18.08 -7.45
C PRO A 240 7.62 -17.83 -7.65
N MET A 241 6.97 -17.22 -6.64
CA MET A 241 5.67 -16.59 -6.90
C MET A 241 5.81 -15.83 -8.21
N PRO A 242 4.86 -15.94 -9.15
CA PRO A 242 4.98 -15.29 -10.44
C PRO A 242 5.31 -13.83 -10.15
N LYS A 243 6.55 -13.46 -10.48
CA LYS A 243 6.97 -12.05 -10.48
C LYS A 243 5.89 -11.36 -11.28
N THR A 244 5.28 -10.38 -10.70
CA THR A 244 4.39 -9.45 -11.40
C THR A 244 4.97 -9.28 -12.78
N THR A 245 4.28 -9.80 -13.78
CA THR A 245 4.65 -9.68 -15.18
C THR A 245 4.99 -8.21 -15.38
N THR A 246 6.26 -7.90 -15.60
CA THR A 246 6.63 -6.64 -16.23
C THR A 246 5.76 -6.60 -17.47
N GLN A 247 4.69 -5.80 -17.40
CA GLN A 247 3.83 -5.60 -18.55
C GLN A 247 4.72 -4.91 -19.58
N PHE A 248 5.30 -5.71 -20.49
CA PHE A 248 5.93 -5.15 -21.66
C PHE A 248 4.88 -4.29 -22.35
N ASP A 249 5.28 -3.14 -22.83
CA ASP A 249 4.40 -2.29 -23.62
C ASP A 249 3.77 -3.19 -24.70
N PRO A 250 2.44 -3.23 -24.81
CA PRO A 250 1.75 -4.07 -25.80
C PRO A 250 2.27 -3.91 -27.24
N ILE A 251 2.90 -2.77 -27.53
CA ILE A 251 3.52 -2.47 -28.82
C ILE A 251 4.72 -3.38 -29.09
N LEU A 252 5.48 -3.79 -28.05
CA LEU A 252 6.67 -4.63 -28.19
C LEU A 252 6.33 -6.08 -28.55
N LEU A 253 5.13 -6.53 -28.19
CA LEU A 253 4.61 -7.87 -28.45
C LEU A 253 4.03 -8.01 -29.87
N ARG A 254 3.92 -6.91 -30.61
CA ARG A 254 3.41 -6.91 -31.97
C ARG A 254 4.46 -7.44 -32.98
N PRO A 255 4.02 -8.15 -34.01
CA PRO A 255 4.91 -8.62 -35.08
C PRO A 255 5.50 -7.43 -35.85
N VAL A 256 6.72 -7.62 -36.38
CA VAL A 256 7.45 -6.63 -37.18
C VAL A 256 6.68 -6.22 -38.44
N ASP A 257 5.82 -7.12 -38.95
CA ASP A 257 4.96 -6.85 -40.13
C ASP A 257 4.00 -5.65 -39.91
N GLU A 258 3.63 -5.34 -38.67
CA GLU A 258 2.76 -4.17 -38.32
C GLU A 258 3.51 -2.83 -38.39
N LEU A 259 4.81 -2.83 -38.60
CA LEU A 259 5.60 -1.60 -38.75
C LEU A 259 5.49 -0.95 -40.12
N GLU A 260 4.69 -1.53 -41.06
CA GLU A 260 4.51 -1.00 -42.42
C GLU A 260 5.84 -0.78 -43.17
N LEU A 261 6.83 -1.65 -42.91
CA LEU A 261 8.12 -1.63 -43.57
C LEU A 261 7.98 -2.17 -45.01
N THR A 262 8.94 -1.81 -45.88
CA THR A 262 8.99 -2.44 -47.21
C THR A 262 9.12 -3.95 -47.09
N VAL A 263 8.50 -4.69 -48.02
CA VAL A 263 8.52 -6.18 -48.07
C VAL A 263 9.95 -6.72 -47.99
N ARG A 264 10.90 -6.00 -48.56
CA ARG A 264 12.32 -6.35 -48.54
C ARG A 264 12.92 -6.22 -47.15
N SER A 265 12.61 -5.13 -46.45
CA SER A 265 13.08 -4.90 -45.08
C SER A 265 12.49 -5.91 -44.11
N ALA A 266 11.20 -6.21 -44.20
CA ALA A 266 10.50 -7.19 -43.35
C ALA A 266 11.08 -8.62 -43.57
N ASN A 267 11.34 -9.02 -44.81
CA ASN A 267 11.92 -10.34 -45.12
C ASN A 267 13.36 -10.48 -44.61
N CYS A 268 14.15 -9.41 -44.64
CA CYS A 268 15.51 -9.42 -44.09
C CYS A 268 15.51 -9.59 -42.55
N LEU A 269 14.57 -8.94 -41.85
CA LEU A 269 14.43 -9.06 -40.38
C LEU A 269 13.99 -10.50 -40.02
N LYS A 270 13.03 -11.07 -40.73
CA LYS A 270 12.58 -12.45 -40.51
C LYS A 270 13.69 -13.49 -40.75
N ALA A 271 14.55 -13.27 -41.74
CA ALA A 271 15.69 -14.16 -42.02
C ALA A 271 16.70 -14.19 -40.84
N GLU A 272 16.75 -13.14 -40.02
CA GLU A 272 17.57 -13.05 -38.83
C GLU A 272 16.82 -13.42 -37.54
N ASN A 273 15.67 -14.10 -37.66
CA ASN A 273 14.81 -14.47 -36.51
C ASN A 273 14.29 -13.29 -35.67
N ILE A 274 14.12 -12.12 -36.27
CA ILE A 274 13.51 -10.94 -35.67
C ILE A 274 12.04 -10.91 -36.10
N TYR A 275 11.16 -11.41 -35.22
CA TYR A 275 9.73 -11.53 -35.52
C TYR A 275 8.87 -10.45 -34.84
N TYR A 276 9.33 -9.96 -33.70
CA TYR A 276 8.59 -9.00 -32.87
C TYR A 276 9.32 -7.67 -32.75
N ILE A 277 8.58 -6.59 -32.52
CA ILE A 277 9.16 -5.25 -32.32
C ILE A 277 10.14 -5.26 -31.16
N GLY A 278 9.86 -6.02 -30.09
CA GLY A 278 10.77 -6.17 -28.96
C GLY A 278 12.10 -6.86 -29.30
N ASP A 279 12.13 -7.76 -30.28
CA ASP A 279 13.39 -8.34 -30.80
C ASP A 279 14.21 -7.31 -31.59
N LEU A 280 13.50 -6.47 -32.36
CA LEU A 280 14.10 -5.46 -33.23
C LEU A 280 14.80 -4.35 -32.43
N ILE A 281 14.14 -3.81 -31.40
CA ILE A 281 14.69 -2.70 -30.61
C ILE A 281 15.92 -3.08 -29.78
N GLN A 282 16.13 -4.37 -29.48
CA GLN A 282 17.32 -4.85 -28.80
C GLN A 282 18.55 -4.92 -29.67
N ARG A 283 18.39 -4.87 -31.01
CA ARG A 283 19.51 -4.87 -31.97
C ARG A 283 20.10 -3.46 -32.08
N THR A 284 21.40 -3.41 -32.18
CA THR A 284 22.14 -2.18 -32.47
C THR A 284 22.16 -1.90 -33.96
N GLU A 285 22.35 -0.62 -34.35
CA GLU A 285 22.49 -0.22 -35.73
C GLU A 285 23.61 -0.99 -36.47
N THR A 286 24.73 -1.23 -35.77
CA THR A 286 25.88 -1.94 -36.28
C THR A 286 25.62 -3.41 -36.51
N GLU A 287 24.76 -4.04 -35.73
CA GLU A 287 24.31 -5.42 -35.93
C GLU A 287 23.39 -5.54 -37.12
N LEU A 288 22.41 -4.64 -37.26
CA LEU A 288 21.48 -4.61 -38.35
C LEU A 288 22.19 -4.35 -39.71
N LEU A 289 23.24 -3.53 -39.74
CA LEU A 289 24.05 -3.31 -40.95
C LEU A 289 24.88 -4.52 -41.35
N LYS A 290 25.17 -5.44 -40.45
CA LYS A 290 25.88 -6.72 -40.79
C LYS A 290 24.95 -7.76 -41.40
N THR A 291 23.62 -7.56 -41.30
CA THR A 291 22.64 -8.47 -41.87
C THR A 291 22.70 -8.46 -43.40
N PRO A 292 22.79 -9.61 -44.03
CA PRO A 292 22.81 -9.71 -45.49
C PRO A 292 21.55 -9.08 -46.09
N ASN A 293 21.72 -8.29 -47.15
CA ASN A 293 20.65 -7.63 -47.88
C ASN A 293 19.90 -6.48 -47.16
N LEU A 294 20.30 -6.07 -45.94
CA LEU A 294 19.77 -4.88 -45.23
C LEU A 294 20.71 -3.69 -45.51
N GLY A 295 20.26 -2.75 -46.34
CA GLY A 295 21.06 -1.59 -46.73
C GLY A 295 20.79 -0.38 -45.79
N ARG A 296 21.64 0.68 -45.91
CA ARG A 296 21.47 1.93 -45.16
C ARG A 296 20.10 2.60 -45.33
N LYS A 297 19.48 2.46 -46.51
CA LYS A 297 18.13 2.99 -46.78
C LYS A 297 17.08 2.27 -45.95
N SER A 298 17.13 0.94 -45.86
CA SER A 298 16.22 0.13 -45.04
C SER A 298 16.43 0.39 -43.54
N LEU A 299 17.67 0.63 -43.12
CA LEU A 299 17.94 0.98 -41.70
C LEU A 299 17.32 2.35 -41.32
N ASN A 300 17.43 3.35 -42.21
CA ASN A 300 16.81 4.65 -41.97
C ASN A 300 15.28 4.56 -41.92
N GLU A 301 14.66 3.79 -42.85
CA GLU A 301 13.22 3.49 -42.80
C GLU A 301 12.80 2.89 -41.45
N ILE A 302 13.52 1.87 -40.98
CA ILE A 302 13.25 1.24 -39.69
C ILE A 302 13.37 2.25 -38.53
N LYS A 303 14.40 3.09 -38.56
CA LYS A 303 14.60 4.15 -37.51
C LYS A 303 13.48 5.18 -37.53
N GLU A 304 13.04 5.64 -38.67
CA GLU A 304 11.94 6.61 -38.81
C GLU A 304 10.62 6.02 -38.26
N VAL A 305 10.33 4.77 -38.64
CA VAL A 305 9.11 4.09 -38.17
C VAL A 305 9.16 3.80 -36.67
N LEU A 306 10.29 3.41 -36.10
CA LEU A 306 10.45 3.23 -34.66
C LEU A 306 10.35 4.57 -33.92
N ALA A 307 10.98 5.64 -34.44
CA ALA A 307 10.94 6.96 -33.84
C ALA A 307 9.51 7.56 -33.84
N SER A 308 8.71 7.33 -34.89
CA SER A 308 7.30 7.74 -34.92
C SER A 308 6.44 7.08 -33.84
N ARG A 309 6.88 5.92 -33.32
CA ARG A 309 6.24 5.19 -32.23
C ARG A 309 6.94 5.37 -30.87
N GLY A 310 7.89 6.29 -30.78
CA GLY A 310 8.63 6.59 -29.55
C GLY A 310 9.66 5.54 -29.15
N LEU A 311 10.08 4.66 -30.07
CA LEU A 311 11.01 3.58 -29.83
C LEU A 311 12.39 3.87 -30.46
N THR A 312 13.46 3.32 -29.85
CA THR A 312 14.84 3.47 -30.33
C THR A 312 15.55 2.13 -30.37
N LEU A 313 16.49 1.97 -31.32
CA LEU A 313 17.34 0.78 -31.39
C LEU A 313 18.38 0.76 -30.26
N GLY A 314 18.79 -0.44 -29.84
CA GLY A 314 19.79 -0.65 -28.78
C GLY A 314 19.22 -0.63 -27.36
N ALA A 315 17.90 -0.69 -27.19
CA ALA A 315 17.25 -0.83 -25.88
C ALA A 315 17.51 -2.23 -25.31
N ARG A 316 17.79 -2.31 -24.01
CA ARG A 316 17.89 -3.59 -23.30
C ARG A 316 16.58 -3.90 -22.59
N LEU A 317 15.95 -5.01 -22.96
CA LEU A 317 14.76 -5.53 -22.28
C LEU A 317 15.19 -6.69 -21.37
N GLU A 318 14.97 -6.53 -20.06
CA GLU A 318 15.17 -7.62 -19.12
C GLU A 318 14.03 -8.63 -19.24
N ASN A 319 14.36 -9.93 -19.27
CA ASN A 319 13.42 -11.05 -19.42
C ASN A 319 12.63 -11.10 -20.76
N TRP A 320 13.24 -10.69 -21.86
CA TRP A 320 12.71 -10.87 -23.20
C TRP A 320 13.22 -12.18 -23.83
N PRO A 321 12.42 -12.96 -24.58
CA PRO A 321 10.98 -12.84 -24.80
C PRO A 321 10.13 -13.36 -23.63
N PRO A 322 8.90 -12.81 -23.41
CA PRO A 322 7.99 -13.32 -22.38
C PRO A 322 7.56 -14.77 -22.68
N GLN A 323 7.32 -15.56 -21.64
CA GLN A 323 6.83 -16.93 -21.78
C GLN A 323 5.48 -16.94 -22.49
N GLY A 324 5.40 -17.70 -23.60
CA GLY A 324 4.19 -17.83 -24.42
C GLY A 324 4.24 -17.06 -25.75
N LEU A 325 5.33 -16.39 -26.10
CA LEU A 325 5.52 -15.82 -27.42
C LEU A 325 6.02 -16.91 -28.39
N ASP A 326 5.14 -17.40 -29.25
CA ASP A 326 5.48 -18.39 -30.28
C ASP A 326 6.40 -17.76 -31.33
N LYS A 327 7.62 -18.26 -31.44
CA LYS A 327 8.50 -17.97 -32.58
C LYS A 327 8.01 -18.82 -33.77
N ARG A 328 7.08 -18.30 -34.54
CA ARG A 328 6.69 -18.88 -35.85
C ARG A 328 7.35 -18.15 -36.99
#